data_66eb02812b1375e6acbc08d46d9fe43c
#
_entry.id   66eb02812b1375e6acbc08d46d9fe43c
#
_cell.length_a   1.000
_cell.length_b   1.000
_cell.length_c   1.000
_cell.angle_alpha   90.00
_cell.angle_beta   90.00
_cell.angle_gamma   90.00
#
_symmetry.space_group_name_H-M   'P 1'
#
loop_
_entity.id
_entity.type
_entity.pdbx_description
1 polymer ?
#
loop_
_entity_poly.entity_id
_entity_poly.type
_entity_poly.pdbx_seq_one_letter_code
_entity_poly.pdbx_strand_id
1 'polypeptide(L)'
;MGFIAALSRAKSAVKSHAMLRRMSNIPESTVYGGPKPQTPNQRVTLTNLKQKHRKGEPITVVTAYDYPSAVHLDSAGIDVCLVGDSASMVVHGHDTTLPISLDEMIVHCRAVARGATRPLLIGDLPFGTYESSTSQAVDTAVRVLKEGGMDAIKLEGGSPSRITAARAIVEAGIAVMGHVGLTPQAISALGGFRPQGKNLASALKVVETALALQEVGCFSVVLECVPPPVAAAATSALRIPTIGIGAGPFCSGQVRSFIELYSSLLVLVYHDLLGMLQHPHHAKVTPKFCKKYAHVGDVINKALLEYKEEVTNGSFPGPAHSPYKISASDVDSFSNELQKLGLDKAASAAAEAAEKIGTA
;
A
#
# COMPACT_ATOMS: atom_id res chain seq x y z
N MET A 1 53.22 -26.80 13.13
CA MET A 1 52.29 -25.88 13.89
C MET A 1 52.07 -24.64 13.05
N GLY A 2 50.92 -24.46 12.43
CA GLY A 2 50.70 -23.27 11.61
C GLY A 2 49.51 -23.31 10.67
N PHE A 3 48.52 -24.19 10.90
CA PHE A 3 47.36 -24.27 9.96
C PHE A 3 45.95 -24.16 10.63
N ILE A 4 45.88 -23.79 11.92
CA ILE A 4 44.60 -23.71 12.67
C ILE A 4 44.21 -22.28 12.99
N ALA A 5 45.01 -21.28 12.63
CA ALA A 5 44.71 -19.87 12.97
C ALA A 5 44.00 -19.06 11.88
N ALA A 6 43.64 -19.62 10.70
CA ALA A 6 43.05 -18.91 9.59
C ALA A 6 41.54 -19.15 9.43
N LEU A 7 40.91 -20.03 10.21
CA LEU A 7 39.47 -20.35 10.07
C LEU A 7 38.57 -19.66 11.09
N SER A 8 39.08 -18.79 11.94
CA SER A 8 38.27 -18.11 12.98
C SER A 8 37.84 -16.67 12.62
N ARG A 9 38.14 -16.16 11.40
CA ARG A 9 37.78 -14.79 10.98
C ARG A 9 36.76 -14.70 9.87
N ALA A 10 36.17 -15.80 9.43
CA ALA A 10 35.09 -15.77 8.40
C ALA A 10 33.70 -16.05 8.97
N LYS A 11 33.49 -15.86 10.26
CA LYS A 11 32.14 -15.75 10.87
C LYS A 11 31.73 -14.27 10.97
N SER A 12 31.94 -13.50 9.91
CA SER A 12 31.32 -12.21 9.77
C SER A 12 29.93 -12.42 9.20
N ALA A 13 28.96 -12.47 10.13
CA ALA A 13 27.70 -11.74 10.04
C ALA A 13 26.97 -11.79 8.70
N VAL A 14 26.47 -12.95 8.28
CA VAL A 14 25.14 -12.97 7.68
C VAL A 14 24.17 -12.70 8.84
N LYS A 15 24.01 -11.42 9.19
CA LYS A 15 22.84 -10.98 9.92
C LYS A 15 21.66 -11.23 8.98
N SER A 16 20.99 -12.36 9.18
CA SER A 16 19.63 -12.53 8.71
C SER A 16 18.84 -11.38 9.35
N HIS A 17 18.64 -10.31 8.59
CA HIS A 17 17.65 -9.32 8.90
C HIS A 17 16.29 -9.96 8.61
N ALA A 18 15.89 -10.91 9.45
CA ALA A 18 14.48 -11.10 9.71
C ALA A 18 14.07 -9.80 10.40
N MET A 19 13.67 -8.82 9.58
CA MET A 19 13.14 -7.55 10.03
C MET A 19 11.78 -7.85 10.65
N LEU A 20 11.78 -8.29 11.93
CA LEU A 20 10.59 -8.35 12.74
C LEU A 20 10.06 -6.91 12.77
N ARG A 21 8.97 -6.71 12.04
CA ARG A 21 8.27 -5.45 12.06
C ARG A 21 7.91 -5.11 13.50
N ARG A 22 8.36 -3.97 14.00
CA ARG A 22 7.97 -3.46 15.31
C ARG A 22 6.61 -2.80 15.18
N MET A 23 5.68 -3.10 16.10
CA MET A 23 4.38 -2.43 16.13
C MET A 23 4.58 -0.93 16.31
N SER A 24 3.86 -0.11 15.53
CA SER A 24 3.99 1.35 15.54
C SER A 24 3.56 1.99 16.86
N ASN A 25 2.77 1.27 17.65
CA ASN A 25 2.25 1.74 18.94
C ASN A 25 3.14 1.41 20.14
N ILE A 26 4.37 0.93 19.92
CA ILE A 26 5.32 0.76 21.03
C ILE A 26 5.64 2.15 21.60
N PRO A 27 5.36 2.41 22.89
CA PRO A 27 5.60 3.70 23.50
C PRO A 27 7.06 4.13 23.36
N GLU A 28 7.29 5.44 23.17
CA GLU A 28 8.64 6.02 23.06
C GLU A 28 9.51 5.79 24.30
N SER A 29 8.86 5.61 25.46
CA SER A 29 9.50 5.19 26.70
C SER A 29 8.87 3.90 27.14
N THR A 30 9.62 2.82 27.19
CA THR A 30 9.18 1.54 27.75
C THR A 30 9.94 1.24 29.04
N VAL A 31 9.34 0.45 29.90
CA VAL A 31 10.00 -0.06 31.13
C VAL A 31 11.31 -0.79 30.80
N TYR A 32 11.45 -1.27 29.57
CA TYR A 32 12.62 -2.02 29.07
C TYR A 32 13.53 -1.18 28.17
N GLY A 33 13.41 0.15 28.20
CA GLY A 33 14.13 1.05 27.30
C GLY A 33 15.62 1.11 27.59
N GLY A 34 16.45 0.60 26.69
CA GLY A 34 17.84 1.02 26.54
C GLY A 34 17.93 2.39 25.86
N PRO A 35 19.14 2.98 25.69
CA PRO A 35 19.30 4.24 24.99
C PRO A 35 18.69 4.15 23.60
N LYS A 36 17.76 5.08 23.28
CA LYS A 36 17.09 5.16 21.98
C LYS A 36 18.14 5.39 20.91
N PRO A 37 18.24 4.51 19.88
CA PRO A 37 19.03 4.88 18.73
C PRO A 37 18.33 6.08 18.07
N GLN A 38 19.01 7.22 17.98
CA GLN A 38 18.60 8.33 17.14
C GLN A 38 18.84 7.94 15.69
N THR A 39 17.93 7.15 15.13
CA THR A 39 18.00 6.78 13.72
C THR A 39 17.02 7.65 12.92
N PRO A 40 17.43 8.13 11.72
CA PRO A 40 16.55 8.89 10.82
C PRO A 40 15.29 8.12 10.38
N ASN A 41 15.21 6.84 10.66
CA ASN A 41 14.14 5.91 10.27
C ASN A 41 13.24 5.51 11.45
N GLN A 42 12.93 6.45 12.35
CA GLN A 42 11.99 6.14 13.42
C GLN A 42 10.59 5.89 12.83
N ARG A 43 9.97 4.79 13.30
CA ARG A 43 8.63 4.39 12.88
C ARG A 43 7.60 5.42 13.30
N VAL A 44 6.68 5.75 12.39
CA VAL A 44 5.53 6.63 12.68
C VAL A 44 4.54 5.90 13.58
N THR A 45 4.17 6.53 14.68
CA THR A 45 3.22 6.03 15.67
C THR A 45 1.98 6.91 15.73
N LEU A 46 0.92 6.45 16.39
CA LEU A 46 -0.25 7.28 16.69
C LEU A 46 0.13 8.55 17.47
N THR A 47 1.15 8.47 18.34
CA THR A 47 1.68 9.63 19.08
C THR A 47 2.28 10.65 18.13
N ASN A 48 3.06 10.22 17.13
CA ASN A 48 3.61 11.12 16.12
C ASN A 48 2.51 11.80 15.30
N LEU A 49 1.46 11.06 14.90
CA LEU A 49 0.33 11.66 14.18
C LEU A 49 -0.41 12.68 15.03
N LYS A 50 -0.65 12.40 16.33
CA LYS A 50 -1.26 13.35 17.27
C LYS A 50 -0.39 14.60 17.45
N GLN A 51 0.93 14.45 17.51
CA GLN A 51 1.87 15.59 17.62
C GLN A 51 1.83 16.44 16.36
N LYS A 52 1.91 15.83 15.16
CA LYS A 52 1.78 16.56 13.88
C LYS A 52 0.46 17.35 13.84
N HIS A 53 -0.66 16.68 14.15
CA HIS A 53 -1.97 17.33 14.18
C HIS A 53 -2.02 18.55 15.13
N ARG A 54 -1.51 18.41 16.36
CA ARG A 54 -1.44 19.53 17.32
C ARG A 54 -0.59 20.71 16.87
N LYS A 55 0.47 20.41 16.10
CA LYS A 55 1.36 21.44 15.55
C LYS A 55 0.84 22.04 14.23
N GLY A 56 -0.24 21.49 13.66
CA GLY A 56 -0.72 21.86 12.33
C GLY A 56 0.19 21.38 11.19
N GLU A 57 1.03 20.38 11.45
CA GLU A 57 1.90 19.77 10.43
C GLU A 57 1.08 18.78 9.57
N PRO A 58 1.29 18.74 8.25
CA PRO A 58 0.57 17.83 7.38
C PRO A 58 0.92 16.36 7.67
N ILE A 59 -0.08 15.47 7.55
CA ILE A 59 0.10 14.02 7.63
C ILE A 59 -0.11 13.45 6.23
N THR A 60 0.87 12.79 5.66
CA THR A 60 0.77 12.20 4.31
C THR A 60 0.23 10.77 4.39
N VAL A 61 -0.79 10.48 3.56
CA VAL A 61 -1.40 9.15 3.49
C VAL A 61 -1.47 8.70 2.04
N VAL A 62 -0.93 7.53 1.73
CA VAL A 62 -0.98 6.93 0.39
C VAL A 62 -1.29 5.44 0.53
N THR A 63 -2.06 4.88 -0.41
CA THR A 63 -2.33 3.45 -0.43
C THR A 63 -1.15 2.65 -0.97
N ALA A 64 -1.01 1.41 -0.51
CA ALA A 64 -0.15 0.39 -1.15
C ALA A 64 -0.81 -0.98 -1.06
N TYR A 65 -0.47 -1.86 -2.00
CA TYR A 65 -1.12 -3.17 -2.12
C TYR A 65 -0.13 -4.33 -2.27
N ASP A 66 1.16 -4.03 -2.43
CA ASP A 66 2.21 -5.02 -2.63
C ASP A 66 3.54 -4.56 -2.00
N TYR A 67 4.53 -5.45 -2.05
CA TYR A 67 5.86 -5.18 -1.49
C TYR A 67 6.56 -3.99 -2.16
N PRO A 68 6.66 -3.90 -3.51
CA PRO A 68 7.39 -2.80 -4.14
C PRO A 68 6.72 -1.43 -3.92
N SER A 69 5.40 -1.33 -3.99
CA SER A 69 4.72 -0.06 -3.68
C SER A 69 4.96 0.38 -2.24
N ALA A 70 4.95 -0.56 -1.29
CA ALA A 70 5.25 -0.27 0.10
C ALA A 70 6.68 0.24 0.31
N VAL A 71 7.68 -0.35 -0.37
CA VAL A 71 9.08 0.11 -0.35
C VAL A 71 9.19 1.53 -0.89
N HIS A 72 8.45 1.87 -1.96
CA HIS A 72 8.44 3.23 -2.50
C HIS A 72 7.88 4.24 -1.49
N LEU A 73 6.78 3.92 -0.80
CA LEU A 73 6.19 4.78 0.21
C LEU A 73 7.11 4.96 1.42
N ASP A 74 7.76 3.89 1.85
CA ASP A 74 8.74 3.92 2.94
C ASP A 74 9.91 4.86 2.61
N SER A 75 10.48 4.70 1.41
CA SER A 75 11.60 5.52 0.91
C SER A 75 11.20 6.98 0.70
N ALA A 76 9.96 7.25 0.26
CA ALA A 76 9.43 8.60 0.08
C ALA A 76 9.11 9.31 1.41
N GLY A 77 9.17 8.60 2.54
CA GLY A 77 8.90 9.18 3.85
C GLY A 77 7.43 9.45 4.14
N ILE A 78 6.50 8.74 3.50
CA ILE A 78 5.06 8.84 3.76
C ILE A 78 4.74 8.48 5.21
N ASP A 79 3.84 9.22 5.87
CA ASP A 79 3.53 9.00 7.27
C ASP A 79 2.64 7.78 7.51
N VAL A 80 1.65 7.58 6.66
CA VAL A 80 0.66 6.49 6.77
C VAL A 80 0.56 5.74 5.45
N CYS A 81 0.71 4.44 5.50
CA CYS A 81 0.46 3.52 4.40
C CYS A 81 -0.86 2.79 4.64
N LEU A 82 -1.82 3.00 3.76
CA LEU A 82 -3.14 2.39 3.82
C LEU A 82 -3.22 1.21 2.86
N VAL A 83 -3.53 0.01 3.36
CA VAL A 83 -3.92 -1.12 2.52
C VAL A 83 -5.44 -1.03 2.36
N GLY A 84 -5.86 -0.42 1.26
CA GLY A 84 -7.25 -0.15 0.98
C GLY A 84 -7.98 -1.33 0.32
N ASP A 85 -9.27 -1.48 0.59
CA ASP A 85 -10.14 -2.42 -0.13
C ASP A 85 -10.33 -2.03 -1.61
N SER A 86 -9.91 -0.82 -1.98
CA SER A 86 -9.70 -0.40 -3.37
C SER A 86 -8.75 -1.31 -4.16
N ALA A 87 -7.97 -2.20 -3.49
CA ALA A 87 -7.25 -3.31 -4.12
C ALA A 87 -8.16 -4.15 -5.02
N SER A 88 -9.43 -4.35 -4.62
CA SER A 88 -10.45 -4.98 -5.45
C SER A 88 -10.53 -4.37 -6.85
N MET A 89 -10.45 -3.05 -6.94
CA MET A 89 -10.58 -2.31 -8.22
C MET A 89 -9.24 -2.19 -8.96
N VAL A 90 -8.19 -1.72 -8.27
CA VAL A 90 -6.93 -1.32 -8.93
C VAL A 90 -5.91 -2.45 -9.07
N VAL A 91 -6.09 -3.56 -8.34
CA VAL A 91 -5.23 -4.74 -8.41
C VAL A 91 -5.97 -5.94 -8.99
N HIS A 92 -7.19 -6.23 -8.50
CA HIS A 92 -7.97 -7.39 -8.95
C HIS A 92 -8.85 -7.09 -10.18
N GLY A 93 -9.04 -5.81 -10.55
CA GLY A 93 -9.77 -5.41 -11.75
C GLY A 93 -11.30 -5.47 -11.64
N HIS A 94 -11.85 -5.46 -10.43
CA HIS A 94 -13.29 -5.38 -10.21
C HIS A 94 -13.83 -3.94 -10.35
N ASP A 95 -15.13 -3.81 -10.58
CA ASP A 95 -15.81 -2.51 -10.73
C ASP A 95 -16.05 -1.79 -9.40
N THR A 96 -15.99 -2.52 -8.28
CA THR A 96 -16.28 -2.05 -6.94
C THR A 96 -15.33 -2.65 -5.91
N THR A 97 -15.37 -2.14 -4.68
CA THR A 97 -14.58 -2.68 -3.57
C THR A 97 -15.22 -3.93 -2.95
N LEU A 98 -16.49 -4.24 -3.27
CA LEU A 98 -17.26 -5.30 -2.61
C LEU A 98 -16.70 -6.73 -2.77
N PRO A 99 -16.12 -7.12 -3.92
CA PRO A 99 -15.71 -8.51 -4.14
C PRO A 99 -14.53 -8.99 -3.30
N ILE A 100 -13.66 -8.07 -2.85
CA ILE A 100 -12.44 -8.48 -2.14
C ILE A 100 -12.76 -9.13 -0.79
N SER A 101 -12.21 -10.29 -0.55
CA SER A 101 -12.36 -11.03 0.70
C SER A 101 -11.36 -10.58 1.77
N LEU A 102 -11.62 -10.94 3.02
CA LEU A 102 -10.67 -10.71 4.12
C LEU A 102 -9.33 -11.42 3.90
N ASP A 103 -9.35 -12.63 3.36
CA ASP A 103 -8.13 -13.41 3.14
C ASP A 103 -7.24 -12.74 2.07
N GLU A 104 -7.82 -12.22 1.00
CA GLU A 104 -7.10 -11.45 -0.01
C GLU A 104 -6.54 -10.14 0.58
N MET A 105 -7.32 -9.42 1.38
CA MET A 105 -6.83 -8.24 2.09
C MET A 105 -5.64 -8.58 3.00
N ILE A 106 -5.66 -9.69 3.70
CA ILE A 106 -4.55 -10.15 4.55
C ILE A 106 -3.30 -10.46 3.70
N VAL A 107 -3.45 -11.01 2.49
CA VAL A 107 -2.31 -11.22 1.56
C VAL A 107 -1.67 -9.88 1.19
N HIS A 108 -2.46 -8.87 0.83
CA HIS A 108 -1.98 -7.52 0.55
C HIS A 108 -1.31 -6.88 1.78
N CYS A 109 -1.96 -6.96 2.93
CA CYS A 109 -1.41 -6.46 4.20
C CYS A 109 -0.04 -7.06 4.52
N ARG A 110 0.12 -8.38 4.40
CA ARG A 110 1.40 -9.08 4.62
C ARG A 110 2.49 -8.61 3.66
N ALA A 111 2.15 -8.40 2.39
CA ALA A 111 3.10 -7.92 1.39
C ALA A 111 3.58 -6.50 1.73
N VAL A 112 2.66 -5.60 2.05
CA VAL A 112 2.94 -4.22 2.46
C VAL A 112 3.74 -4.18 3.76
N ALA A 113 3.37 -4.98 4.76
CA ALA A 113 4.07 -5.04 6.04
C ALA A 113 5.54 -5.45 5.92
N ARG A 114 5.91 -6.22 4.90
CA ARG A 114 7.32 -6.56 4.61
C ARG A 114 8.08 -5.42 3.93
N GLY A 115 7.40 -4.60 3.14
CA GLY A 115 8.01 -3.51 2.36
C GLY A 115 8.13 -2.19 3.11
N ALA A 116 7.17 -1.89 3.99
CA ALA A 116 7.10 -0.63 4.71
C ALA A 116 7.42 -0.81 6.19
N THR A 117 8.49 -0.18 6.67
CA THR A 117 8.98 -0.29 8.05
C THR A 117 8.74 0.98 8.85
N ARG A 118 8.75 2.14 8.19
CA ARG A 118 8.61 3.46 8.79
C ARG A 118 7.15 3.93 8.93
N PRO A 119 6.28 3.90 7.89
CA PRO A 119 4.94 4.44 8.00
C PRO A 119 4.06 3.66 8.99
N LEU A 120 3.08 4.35 9.57
CA LEU A 120 1.97 3.69 10.27
C LEU A 120 1.17 2.87 9.25
N LEU A 121 0.96 1.58 9.48
CA LEU A 121 0.22 0.72 8.57
C LEU A 121 -1.23 0.56 9.02
N ILE A 122 -2.15 0.84 8.11
CA ILE A 122 -3.59 0.70 8.33
C ILE A 122 -4.15 -0.26 7.30
N GLY A 123 -4.97 -1.22 7.73
CA GLY A 123 -5.70 -2.12 6.83
C GLY A 123 -7.19 -1.85 6.85
N ASP A 124 -7.81 -1.81 5.66
CA ASP A 124 -9.27 -1.73 5.58
C ASP A 124 -9.91 -3.03 6.02
N LEU A 125 -11.07 -2.92 6.69
CA LEU A 125 -11.98 -4.04 6.85
C LEU A 125 -12.85 -4.13 5.60
N PRO A 126 -12.77 -5.21 4.80
CA PRO A 126 -13.58 -5.34 3.60
C PRO A 126 -15.06 -5.55 3.93
N PHE A 127 -15.92 -5.18 2.98
CA PHE A 127 -17.36 -5.37 3.11
C PHE A 127 -17.72 -6.83 3.46
N GLY A 128 -18.71 -7.00 4.34
CA GLY A 128 -19.17 -8.32 4.79
C GLY A 128 -18.44 -8.88 6.00
N THR A 129 -17.42 -8.18 6.53
CA THR A 129 -16.54 -8.70 7.58
C THR A 129 -16.71 -8.03 8.95
N TYR A 130 -17.57 -7.00 9.05
CA TYR A 130 -17.80 -6.26 10.31
C TYR A 130 -19.25 -5.77 10.49
N GLU A 131 -20.16 -6.23 9.62
CA GLU A 131 -21.53 -5.75 9.58
C GLU A 131 -22.51 -6.57 10.42
N SER A 132 -22.26 -7.86 10.59
CA SER A 132 -23.25 -8.78 11.17
C SER A 132 -23.29 -8.72 12.71
N SER A 133 -22.13 -8.44 13.34
CA SER A 133 -22.04 -8.35 14.80
C SER A 133 -20.77 -7.64 15.26
N THR A 134 -20.73 -7.18 16.52
CA THR A 134 -19.52 -6.63 17.13
C THR A 134 -18.41 -7.68 17.29
N SER A 135 -18.77 -8.92 17.59
CA SER A 135 -17.79 -10.03 17.65
C SER A 135 -17.10 -10.24 16.31
N GLN A 136 -17.87 -10.32 15.21
CA GLN A 136 -17.30 -10.40 13.88
C GLN A 136 -16.33 -9.24 13.59
N ALA A 137 -16.72 -8.02 13.92
CA ALA A 137 -15.91 -6.83 13.69
C ALA A 137 -14.58 -6.89 14.46
N VAL A 138 -14.61 -7.31 15.72
CA VAL A 138 -13.40 -7.47 16.56
C VAL A 138 -12.52 -8.61 16.03
N ASP A 139 -13.10 -9.77 15.72
CA ASP A 139 -12.36 -10.92 15.18
C ASP A 139 -11.67 -10.56 13.85
N THR A 140 -12.36 -9.85 12.97
CA THR A 140 -11.78 -9.36 11.71
C THR A 140 -10.63 -8.39 11.96
N ALA A 141 -10.81 -7.42 12.85
CA ALA A 141 -9.75 -6.45 13.19
C ALA A 141 -8.52 -7.16 13.80
N VAL A 142 -8.73 -8.16 14.67
CA VAL A 142 -7.65 -8.99 15.24
C VAL A 142 -6.88 -9.72 14.14
N ARG A 143 -7.57 -10.30 13.15
CA ARG A 143 -6.92 -10.97 12.01
C ARG A 143 -6.09 -9.99 11.17
N VAL A 144 -6.62 -8.81 10.88
CA VAL A 144 -5.89 -7.77 10.12
C VAL A 144 -4.62 -7.34 10.85
N LEU A 145 -4.65 -7.18 12.18
CA LEU A 145 -3.46 -6.86 12.97
C LEU A 145 -2.49 -8.03 13.05
N LYS A 146 -2.95 -9.20 13.49
CA LYS A 146 -2.07 -10.33 13.80
C LYS A 146 -1.56 -11.05 12.55
N GLU A 147 -2.45 -11.32 11.59
CA GLU A 147 -2.10 -12.04 10.37
C GLU A 147 -1.59 -11.10 9.29
N GLY A 148 -2.21 -9.91 9.15
CA GLY A 148 -1.83 -8.91 8.17
C GLY A 148 -0.60 -8.07 8.57
N GLY A 149 -0.29 -8.00 9.88
CA GLY A 149 0.81 -7.18 10.40
C GLY A 149 0.53 -5.68 10.38
N MET A 150 -0.74 -5.28 10.43
CA MET A 150 -1.17 -3.88 10.48
C MET A 150 -1.10 -3.31 11.90
N ASP A 151 -1.03 -1.98 12.01
CA ASP A 151 -0.98 -1.27 13.30
C ASP A 151 -2.36 -0.77 13.71
N ALA A 152 -3.23 -0.54 12.73
CA ALA A 152 -4.59 -0.04 12.90
C ALA A 152 -5.49 -0.57 11.79
N ILE A 153 -6.79 -0.37 11.95
CA ILE A 153 -7.78 -0.70 10.92
C ILE A 153 -8.53 0.55 10.45
N LYS A 154 -9.12 0.50 9.24
CA LYS A 154 -10.13 1.46 8.79
C LYS A 154 -11.47 0.74 8.58
N LEU A 155 -12.57 1.40 8.93
CA LEU A 155 -13.93 0.94 8.64
C LEU A 155 -14.79 2.08 8.09
N GLU A 156 -15.76 1.74 7.25
CA GLU A 156 -16.61 2.69 6.55
C GLU A 156 -18.00 2.85 7.19
N GLY A 157 -18.48 4.09 7.14
CA GLY A 157 -19.84 4.46 7.51
C GLY A 157 -20.00 4.85 8.97
N GLY A 158 -21.19 5.33 9.28
CA GLY A 158 -21.53 5.85 10.59
C GLY A 158 -22.98 5.61 10.97
N SER A 159 -23.59 4.56 10.42
CA SER A 159 -24.86 4.05 10.96
C SER A 159 -24.68 3.60 12.42
N PRO A 160 -25.72 3.53 13.23
CA PRO A 160 -25.61 3.08 14.62
C PRO A 160 -24.84 1.76 14.78
N SER A 161 -25.04 0.81 13.88
CA SER A 161 -24.33 -0.47 13.88
C SER A 161 -22.83 -0.29 13.60
N ARG A 162 -22.44 0.61 12.71
CA ARG A 162 -21.02 0.92 12.41
C ARG A 162 -20.33 1.61 13.58
N ILE A 163 -21.01 2.56 14.22
CA ILE A 163 -20.52 3.22 15.43
C ILE A 163 -20.33 2.20 16.56
N THR A 164 -21.27 1.25 16.71
CA THR A 164 -21.17 0.18 17.70
C THR A 164 -20.01 -0.78 17.41
N ALA A 165 -19.79 -1.15 16.14
CA ALA A 165 -18.65 -1.96 15.70
C ALA A 165 -17.31 -1.23 15.97
N ALA A 166 -17.21 0.05 15.60
CA ALA A 166 -16.02 0.87 15.87
C ALA A 166 -15.70 0.94 17.37
N ARG A 167 -16.72 1.16 18.22
CA ARG A 167 -16.58 1.16 19.68
C ARG A 167 -16.01 -0.17 20.18
N ALA A 168 -16.59 -1.30 19.77
CA ALA A 168 -16.16 -2.62 20.23
C ALA A 168 -14.70 -2.91 19.83
N ILE A 169 -14.27 -2.51 18.64
CA ILE A 169 -12.89 -2.66 18.19
C ILE A 169 -11.95 -1.77 19.03
N VAL A 170 -12.33 -0.52 19.30
CA VAL A 170 -11.54 0.38 20.15
C VAL A 170 -11.42 -0.15 21.59
N GLU A 171 -12.52 -0.63 22.16
CA GLU A 171 -12.55 -1.24 23.51
C GLU A 171 -11.71 -2.52 23.59
N ALA A 172 -11.57 -3.24 22.48
CA ALA A 172 -10.64 -4.37 22.37
C ALA A 172 -9.15 -3.94 22.29
N GLY A 173 -8.84 -2.63 22.35
CA GLY A 173 -7.47 -2.09 22.32
C GLY A 173 -6.90 -1.89 20.92
N ILE A 174 -7.72 -1.89 19.88
CA ILE A 174 -7.30 -1.74 18.48
C ILE A 174 -7.57 -0.31 18.01
N ALA A 175 -6.56 0.31 17.37
CA ALA A 175 -6.70 1.64 16.83
C ALA A 175 -7.60 1.64 15.57
N VAL A 176 -8.58 2.58 15.54
CA VAL A 176 -9.57 2.66 14.46
C VAL A 176 -9.50 4.01 13.76
N MET A 177 -9.42 3.99 12.44
CA MET A 177 -9.67 5.11 11.54
C MET A 177 -11.10 4.99 11.02
N GLY A 178 -11.96 5.98 11.31
CA GLY A 178 -13.31 6.05 10.77
C GLY A 178 -13.31 6.58 9.34
N HIS A 179 -14.45 6.42 8.63
CA HIS A 179 -14.60 6.92 7.26
C HIS A 179 -16.05 7.35 7.03
N VAL A 180 -16.23 8.60 6.61
CA VAL A 180 -17.54 9.21 6.32
C VAL A 180 -17.52 9.96 4.98
N GLY A 181 -18.69 10.35 4.50
CA GLY A 181 -18.90 10.94 3.19
C GLY A 181 -19.34 9.89 2.19
N LEU A 182 -18.70 9.83 1.02
CA LEU A 182 -18.86 8.70 0.12
C LEU A 182 -18.24 7.47 0.77
N THR A 183 -19.01 6.41 0.84
CA THR A 183 -18.59 5.12 1.37
C THR A 183 -18.73 4.08 0.27
N PRO A 184 -17.62 3.69 -0.41
CA PRO A 184 -17.65 2.76 -1.53
C PRO A 184 -18.36 1.43 -1.24
N GLN A 185 -18.23 0.92 -0.02
CA GLN A 185 -18.89 -0.32 0.40
C GLN A 185 -20.43 -0.20 0.45
N ALA A 186 -20.97 1.01 0.59
CA ALA A 186 -22.41 1.25 0.59
C ALA A 186 -22.98 1.54 -0.82
N ILE A 187 -22.25 1.22 -1.89
CA ILE A 187 -22.61 1.54 -3.29
C ILE A 187 -24.04 1.10 -3.66
N SER A 188 -24.48 -0.06 -3.19
CA SER A 188 -25.83 -0.59 -3.45
C SER A 188 -26.91 0.29 -2.79
N ALA A 189 -26.71 0.68 -1.54
CA ALA A 189 -27.66 1.50 -0.79
C ALA A 189 -27.69 2.96 -1.28
N LEU A 190 -26.54 3.48 -1.72
CA LEU A 190 -26.40 4.85 -2.24
C LEU A 190 -26.80 4.99 -3.70
N GLY A 191 -26.96 3.87 -4.41
CA GLY A 191 -27.24 3.87 -5.87
C GLY A 191 -26.09 4.40 -6.70
N GLY A 192 -24.86 3.99 -6.37
CA GLY A 192 -23.61 4.37 -7.06
C GLY A 192 -22.66 5.17 -6.17
N PHE A 193 -21.51 5.55 -6.73
CA PHE A 193 -20.52 6.43 -6.07
C PHE A 193 -21.04 7.87 -6.01
N ARG A 194 -21.81 8.20 -4.97
CA ARG A 194 -22.47 9.50 -4.84
C ARG A 194 -21.83 10.34 -3.75
N PRO A 195 -21.26 11.53 -4.08
CA PRO A 195 -20.77 12.49 -3.07
C PRO A 195 -21.87 12.86 -2.07
N GLN A 196 -21.50 12.90 -0.79
CA GLN A 196 -22.38 13.24 0.33
C GLN A 196 -22.19 14.70 0.75
N GLY A 197 -23.11 15.24 1.58
CA GLY A 197 -22.98 16.61 2.11
C GLY A 197 -23.39 17.71 1.16
N LYS A 198 -24.13 17.43 0.07
CA LYS A 198 -24.55 18.44 -0.93
C LYS A 198 -25.77 19.28 -0.53
N ASN A 199 -26.47 18.94 0.51
CA ASN A 199 -27.57 19.72 1.06
C ASN A 199 -27.44 19.78 2.59
N LEU A 200 -28.23 20.66 3.21
CA LEU A 200 -28.15 20.91 4.66
C LEU A 200 -28.21 19.63 5.50
N ALA A 201 -29.21 18.79 5.26
CA ALA A 201 -29.40 17.57 6.04
C ALA A 201 -28.22 16.58 5.90
N SER A 202 -27.72 16.36 4.67
CA SER A 202 -26.58 15.47 4.43
C SER A 202 -25.27 16.08 4.93
N ALA A 203 -25.10 17.40 4.88
CA ALA A 203 -23.91 18.07 5.42
C ALA A 203 -23.84 17.95 6.96
N LEU A 204 -24.95 18.21 7.65
CA LEU A 204 -25.05 18.00 9.10
C LEU A 204 -24.76 16.55 9.46
N LYS A 205 -25.34 15.60 8.72
CA LYS A 205 -25.12 14.16 8.94
C LYS A 205 -23.65 13.75 8.85
N VAL A 206 -22.88 14.32 7.91
CA VAL A 206 -21.44 14.06 7.82
C VAL A 206 -20.70 14.51 9.09
N VAL A 207 -20.99 15.74 9.57
CA VAL A 207 -20.36 16.29 10.77
C VAL A 207 -20.74 15.50 12.02
N GLU A 208 -22.03 15.22 12.22
CA GLU A 208 -22.54 14.43 13.35
C GLU A 208 -21.92 13.03 13.39
N THR A 209 -21.83 12.38 12.23
CA THR A 209 -21.24 11.04 12.12
C THR A 209 -19.75 11.06 12.45
N ALA A 210 -19.02 12.06 11.97
CA ALA A 210 -17.60 12.21 12.27
C ALA A 210 -17.38 12.45 13.79
N LEU A 211 -18.20 13.26 14.42
CA LEU A 211 -18.20 13.45 15.88
C LEU A 211 -18.49 12.14 16.62
N ALA A 212 -19.50 11.38 16.20
CA ALA A 212 -19.83 10.10 16.82
C ALA A 212 -18.66 9.08 16.73
N LEU A 213 -17.93 9.06 15.61
CA LEU A 213 -16.73 8.23 15.46
C LEU A 213 -15.60 8.69 16.39
N GLN A 214 -15.41 10.00 16.57
CA GLN A 214 -14.48 10.52 17.56
C GLN A 214 -14.85 10.10 18.98
N GLU A 215 -16.11 10.23 19.35
CA GLU A 215 -16.60 9.91 20.72
C GLU A 215 -16.46 8.42 21.07
N VAL A 216 -16.48 7.53 20.10
CA VAL A 216 -16.22 6.10 20.34
C VAL A 216 -14.72 5.75 20.33
N GLY A 217 -13.82 6.74 20.14
CA GLY A 217 -12.39 6.58 20.29
C GLY A 217 -11.62 6.37 18.98
N CYS A 218 -12.19 6.62 17.81
CA CYS A 218 -11.42 6.63 16.57
C CYS A 218 -10.29 7.67 16.67
N PHE A 219 -9.08 7.32 16.18
CA PHE A 219 -7.93 8.22 16.25
C PHE A 219 -7.88 9.23 15.09
N SER A 220 -8.61 8.97 14.01
CA SER A 220 -8.76 9.85 12.84
C SER A 220 -10.02 9.49 12.06
N VAL A 221 -10.47 10.38 11.17
CA VAL A 221 -11.63 10.17 10.30
C VAL A 221 -11.29 10.57 8.87
N VAL A 222 -11.57 9.69 7.91
CA VAL A 222 -11.55 9.99 6.48
C VAL A 222 -12.83 10.74 6.10
N LEU A 223 -12.68 11.83 5.35
CA LEU A 223 -13.75 12.60 4.71
C LEU A 223 -13.66 12.39 3.20
N GLU A 224 -14.53 11.54 2.63
CA GLU A 224 -14.45 11.22 1.20
C GLU A 224 -15.54 11.91 0.39
N CYS A 225 -15.13 12.63 -0.67
CA CYS A 225 -16.03 13.28 -1.64
C CYS A 225 -17.12 14.14 -0.97
N VAL A 226 -16.76 14.89 0.06
CA VAL A 226 -17.64 15.89 0.69
C VAL A 226 -17.29 17.30 0.19
N PRO A 227 -18.24 18.24 0.11
CA PRO A 227 -17.94 19.62 -0.28
C PRO A 227 -16.92 20.27 0.68
N PRO A 228 -15.99 21.11 0.17
CA PRO A 228 -14.97 21.75 0.99
C PRO A 228 -15.49 22.51 2.23
N PRO A 229 -16.62 23.23 2.22
CA PRO A 229 -17.16 23.84 3.43
C PRO A 229 -17.59 22.84 4.51
N VAL A 230 -18.08 21.65 4.09
CA VAL A 230 -18.46 20.57 5.02
C VAL A 230 -17.21 19.93 5.63
N ALA A 231 -16.19 19.72 4.82
CA ALA A 231 -14.90 19.22 5.30
C ALA A 231 -14.25 20.18 6.30
N ALA A 232 -14.28 21.50 6.02
CA ALA A 232 -13.79 22.53 6.93
C ALA A 232 -14.55 22.52 8.26
N ALA A 233 -15.88 22.44 8.22
CA ALA A 233 -16.72 22.40 9.41
C ALA A 233 -16.45 21.14 10.27
N ALA A 234 -16.39 19.96 9.62
CA ALA A 234 -16.06 18.70 10.30
C ALA A 234 -14.66 18.76 10.94
N THR A 235 -13.66 19.26 10.20
CA THR A 235 -12.29 19.39 10.70
C THR A 235 -12.18 20.33 11.89
N SER A 236 -12.90 21.44 11.86
CA SER A 236 -12.93 22.40 12.97
C SER A 236 -13.65 21.86 14.22
N ALA A 237 -14.66 21.00 14.03
CA ALA A 237 -15.43 20.41 15.12
C ALA A 237 -14.72 19.25 15.81
N LEU A 238 -13.78 18.60 15.12
CA LEU A 238 -13.07 17.41 15.63
C LEU A 238 -11.76 17.76 16.33
N ARG A 239 -11.41 16.97 17.34
CA ARG A 239 -10.12 17.00 18.05
C ARG A 239 -9.10 16.01 17.51
N ILE A 240 -9.50 15.16 16.59
CA ILE A 240 -8.68 14.13 15.92
C ILE A 240 -8.43 14.54 14.48
N PRO A 241 -7.35 14.04 13.85
CA PRO A 241 -7.06 14.33 12.45
C PRO A 241 -8.18 13.94 11.50
N THR A 242 -8.52 14.81 10.57
CA THR A 242 -9.37 14.49 9.42
C THR A 242 -8.51 14.27 8.19
N ILE A 243 -8.83 13.27 7.37
CA ILE A 243 -8.06 12.89 6.18
C ILE A 243 -8.97 13.00 4.98
N GLY A 244 -8.67 13.93 4.06
CA GLY A 244 -9.51 14.20 2.90
C GLY A 244 -9.24 13.24 1.74
N ILE A 245 -10.30 12.81 1.06
CA ILE A 245 -10.25 12.17 -0.26
C ILE A 245 -11.25 12.92 -1.13
N GLY A 246 -10.78 13.78 -2.05
CA GLY A 246 -11.68 14.60 -2.84
C GLY A 246 -12.54 15.57 -2.03
N ALA A 247 -12.11 15.98 -0.84
CA ALA A 247 -12.82 16.86 0.10
C ALA A 247 -12.28 18.31 0.11
N GLY A 248 -11.36 18.63 -0.79
CA GLY A 248 -10.70 19.94 -0.85
C GLY A 248 -9.60 20.11 0.22
N PRO A 249 -9.01 21.31 0.35
CA PRO A 249 -7.79 21.55 1.12
C PRO A 249 -8.03 21.80 2.62
N PHE A 250 -9.21 21.58 3.16
CA PHE A 250 -9.57 21.99 4.52
C PHE A 250 -9.58 20.86 5.57
N CYS A 251 -9.06 19.67 5.22
CA CYS A 251 -8.84 18.60 6.18
C CYS A 251 -7.54 18.84 6.94
N SER A 252 -7.45 18.40 8.19
CA SER A 252 -6.42 18.65 9.22
C SER A 252 -5.04 19.14 8.77
N GLY A 253 -4.95 20.44 8.53
CA GLY A 253 -3.74 21.17 8.20
C GLY A 253 -4.05 22.64 8.30
N GLN A 254 -4.19 23.10 9.50
CA GLN A 254 -4.56 24.40 10.04
C GLN A 254 -4.63 25.59 9.09
N VAL A 255 -5.81 26.17 9.09
CA VAL A 255 -6.01 27.59 8.93
C VAL A 255 -5.43 28.31 10.18
N ARG A 256 -4.18 28.71 10.10
CA ARG A 256 -3.68 29.87 10.84
C ARG A 256 -3.21 30.89 9.82
N SER A 257 -4.04 31.95 9.69
CA SER A 257 -3.74 33.13 8.88
C SER A 257 -3.89 33.01 7.36
N PHE A 258 -4.52 34.01 6.78
CA PHE A 258 -5.03 34.15 5.40
C PHE A 258 -3.99 34.06 4.26
N ILE A 259 -2.75 33.69 4.51
CA ILE A 259 -1.64 33.83 3.53
C ILE A 259 -0.83 32.56 3.26
N GLU A 260 -0.91 31.51 4.09
CA GLU A 260 -0.24 30.23 3.81
C GLU A 260 -1.26 29.11 3.55
N LEU A 261 -1.89 29.22 2.42
CA LEU A 261 -2.76 28.20 1.83
C LEU A 261 -1.88 27.10 1.23
N TYR A 262 -2.13 25.87 1.53
CA TYR A 262 -1.74 24.62 0.87
C TYR A 262 -0.95 23.63 1.74
N SER A 263 -1.61 23.11 2.77
CA SER A 263 -1.21 21.80 3.28
C SER A 263 -2.46 20.95 3.53
N SER A 264 -2.95 20.34 2.47
CA SER A 264 -4.09 19.42 2.51
C SER A 264 -3.62 18.02 2.81
N LEU A 265 -4.26 17.38 3.77
CA LEU A 265 -4.20 15.92 3.93
C LEU A 265 -5.05 15.29 2.81
N LEU A 266 -4.40 14.55 1.92
CA LEU A 266 -5.06 13.79 0.87
C LEU A 266 -4.61 12.34 0.96
N VAL A 267 -5.58 11.40 0.92
CA VAL A 267 -5.28 10.02 0.53
C VAL A 267 -5.31 9.95 -1.00
N LEU A 268 -4.26 9.39 -1.57
CA LEU A 268 -4.23 9.08 -3.00
C LEU A 268 -3.98 7.58 -3.19
N VAL A 269 -4.71 7.01 -4.16
CA VAL A 269 -4.49 5.65 -4.62
C VAL A 269 -3.18 5.63 -5.43
N TYR A 270 -2.26 4.76 -5.06
CA TYR A 270 -0.92 4.67 -5.65
C TYR A 270 -0.95 4.55 -7.18
N HIS A 271 -1.81 3.70 -7.72
CA HIS A 271 -1.95 3.49 -9.16
C HIS A 271 -2.46 4.74 -9.90
N ASP A 272 -3.39 5.47 -9.28
CA ASP A 272 -3.96 6.68 -9.87
C ASP A 272 -2.95 7.82 -9.88
N LEU A 273 -2.25 8.04 -8.76
CA LEU A 273 -1.28 9.14 -8.66
C LEU A 273 -0.08 8.96 -9.60
N LEU A 274 0.29 7.70 -9.91
CA LEU A 274 1.38 7.39 -10.84
C LEU A 274 0.90 7.23 -12.29
N GLY A 275 -0.40 7.29 -12.56
CA GLY A 275 -0.94 7.09 -13.90
C GLY A 275 -0.63 5.70 -14.46
N MET A 276 -0.72 4.66 -13.62
CA MET A 276 -0.41 3.28 -14.00
C MET A 276 -1.56 2.62 -14.76
N LEU A 277 -2.82 3.02 -14.50
CA LEU A 277 -4.01 2.41 -15.06
C LEU A 277 -4.41 3.09 -16.35
N GLN A 278 -4.28 2.40 -17.47
CA GLN A 278 -4.60 2.90 -18.82
C GLN A 278 -5.77 2.14 -19.48
N HIS A 279 -6.24 1.05 -18.88
CA HIS A 279 -7.36 0.31 -19.45
C HIS A 279 -8.61 1.20 -19.52
N PRO A 280 -9.38 1.18 -20.64
CA PRO A 280 -10.57 2.04 -20.83
C PRO A 280 -11.61 1.93 -19.69
N HIS A 281 -11.69 0.77 -19.07
CA HIS A 281 -12.53 0.53 -17.90
C HIS A 281 -12.09 1.37 -16.69
N HIS A 282 -10.80 1.35 -16.35
CA HIS A 282 -10.25 2.13 -15.24
C HIS A 282 -10.29 3.64 -15.52
N ALA A 283 -10.18 4.07 -16.77
CA ALA A 283 -10.33 5.48 -17.12
C ALA A 283 -11.72 6.04 -16.73
N LYS A 284 -12.74 5.19 -16.65
CA LYS A 284 -14.10 5.58 -16.22
C LYS A 284 -14.22 5.69 -14.70
N VAL A 285 -13.37 5.02 -13.94
CA VAL A 285 -13.42 4.98 -12.47
C VAL A 285 -12.32 5.80 -11.79
N THR A 286 -11.35 6.36 -12.53
CA THR A 286 -10.36 7.27 -11.97
C THR A 286 -11.07 8.54 -11.47
N PRO A 287 -10.95 8.89 -10.17
CA PRO A 287 -11.64 10.05 -9.62
C PRO A 287 -11.19 11.37 -10.26
N LYS A 288 -12.14 12.28 -10.54
CA LYS A 288 -11.85 13.60 -11.15
C LYS A 288 -10.92 14.48 -10.31
N PHE A 289 -10.84 14.26 -9.02
CA PHE A 289 -9.96 14.99 -8.10
C PHE A 289 -8.53 14.44 -8.04
N CYS A 290 -8.26 13.30 -8.67
CA CYS A 290 -6.94 12.68 -8.62
C CYS A 290 -5.94 13.44 -9.51
N LYS A 291 -4.88 13.98 -8.90
CA LYS A 291 -3.74 14.55 -9.61
C LYS A 291 -2.76 13.44 -9.96
N LYS A 292 -2.45 13.30 -11.26
CA LYS A 292 -1.39 12.41 -11.73
C LYS A 292 -0.04 13.12 -11.64
N TYR A 293 0.91 12.50 -10.95
CA TYR A 293 2.29 13.01 -10.81
C TYR A 293 3.24 12.37 -11.83
N ALA A 294 2.82 11.26 -12.44
CA ALA A 294 3.58 10.53 -13.46
C ALA A 294 2.63 9.84 -14.45
N HIS A 295 3.20 9.27 -15.51
CA HIS A 295 2.54 8.46 -16.53
C HIS A 295 3.27 7.11 -16.66
N VAL A 296 3.34 6.38 -15.55
CA VAL A 296 4.12 5.12 -15.47
C VAL A 296 3.56 4.06 -16.42
N GLY A 297 2.25 4.03 -16.68
CA GLY A 297 1.64 3.14 -17.66
C GLY A 297 2.21 3.30 -19.08
N ASP A 298 2.52 4.54 -19.50
CA ASP A 298 3.13 4.80 -20.82
C ASP A 298 4.56 4.21 -20.88
N VAL A 299 5.33 4.35 -19.79
CA VAL A 299 6.69 3.82 -19.69
C VAL A 299 6.67 2.29 -19.72
N ILE A 300 5.74 1.67 -19.00
CA ILE A 300 5.57 0.21 -18.98
C ILE A 300 5.21 -0.29 -20.39
N ASN A 301 4.22 0.33 -21.05
CA ASN A 301 3.79 -0.07 -22.40
C ASN A 301 4.91 0.07 -23.41
N LYS A 302 5.69 1.16 -23.36
CA LYS A 302 6.85 1.36 -24.24
C LYS A 302 7.87 0.24 -24.05
N ALA A 303 8.25 -0.06 -22.81
CA ALA A 303 9.23 -1.11 -22.52
C ALA A 303 8.75 -2.50 -22.99
N LEU A 304 7.45 -2.80 -22.82
CA LEU A 304 6.88 -4.06 -23.31
C LEU A 304 6.85 -4.16 -24.84
N LEU A 305 6.62 -3.05 -25.54
CA LEU A 305 6.66 -3.01 -26.99
C LEU A 305 8.10 -3.18 -27.52
N GLU A 306 9.08 -2.53 -26.92
CA GLU A 306 10.51 -2.71 -27.22
C GLU A 306 10.92 -4.16 -27.01
N TYR A 307 10.61 -4.75 -25.85
CA TYR A 307 10.88 -6.17 -25.59
C TYR A 307 10.25 -7.09 -26.64
N LYS A 308 8.97 -6.86 -26.98
CA LYS A 308 8.27 -7.64 -28.00
C LYS A 308 8.97 -7.54 -29.36
N GLU A 309 9.38 -6.34 -29.75
CA GLU A 309 10.09 -6.09 -31.01
C GLU A 309 11.44 -6.81 -31.03
N GLU A 310 12.24 -6.69 -29.98
CA GLU A 310 13.54 -7.34 -29.87
C GLU A 310 13.45 -8.87 -29.89
N VAL A 311 12.47 -9.46 -29.22
CA VAL A 311 12.21 -10.90 -29.29
C VAL A 311 11.75 -11.32 -30.69
N THR A 312 10.90 -10.52 -31.33
CA THR A 312 10.34 -10.84 -32.66
C THR A 312 11.40 -10.75 -33.75
N ASN A 313 12.32 -9.80 -33.68
CA ASN A 313 13.42 -9.63 -34.64
C ASN A 313 14.68 -10.43 -34.25
N GLY A 314 14.70 -11.14 -33.13
CA GLY A 314 15.79 -11.98 -32.68
C GLY A 314 17.01 -11.24 -32.11
N SER A 315 16.87 -9.94 -31.78
CA SER A 315 17.94 -9.17 -31.14
C SER A 315 18.05 -9.46 -29.64
N PHE A 316 16.99 -9.99 -29.02
CA PHE A 316 16.96 -10.47 -27.64
C PHE A 316 16.48 -11.94 -27.59
N PRO A 317 17.15 -12.84 -26.77
CA PRO A 317 18.35 -12.58 -25.98
C PRO A 317 19.63 -12.55 -26.86
N GLY A 318 20.46 -11.55 -26.65
CA GLY A 318 21.77 -11.46 -27.28
C GLY A 318 22.88 -12.17 -26.47
N PRO A 319 24.16 -12.17 -26.97
CA PRO A 319 25.28 -12.81 -26.27
C PRO A 319 25.48 -12.34 -24.82
N ALA A 320 25.23 -11.06 -24.55
CA ALA A 320 25.29 -10.50 -23.18
C ALA A 320 24.25 -11.07 -22.22
N HIS A 321 23.16 -11.64 -22.73
CA HIS A 321 22.06 -12.23 -21.97
C HIS A 321 22.13 -13.77 -21.89
N SER A 322 23.24 -14.36 -22.39
CA SER A 322 23.51 -15.81 -22.38
C SER A 322 24.79 -16.07 -21.58
N PRO A 323 24.76 -15.92 -20.23
CA PRO A 323 25.98 -15.95 -19.41
C PRO A 323 26.56 -17.37 -19.20
N TYR A 324 25.75 -18.41 -19.49
CA TYR A 324 26.15 -19.81 -19.29
C TYR A 324 26.88 -20.30 -20.55
N LYS A 325 28.20 -20.49 -20.42
CA LYS A 325 29.05 -20.90 -21.53
C LYS A 325 29.52 -22.34 -21.35
N ILE A 326 29.78 -22.99 -22.46
CA ILE A 326 30.40 -24.30 -22.55
C ILE A 326 31.72 -24.15 -23.36
N SER A 327 32.76 -24.94 -23.03
CA SER A 327 34.02 -24.86 -23.75
C SER A 327 33.88 -25.33 -25.20
N ALA A 328 34.71 -24.82 -26.11
CA ALA A 328 34.72 -25.25 -27.52
C ALA A 328 34.95 -26.76 -27.65
N SER A 329 35.84 -27.33 -26.84
CA SER A 329 36.14 -28.79 -26.85
C SER A 329 34.94 -29.62 -26.38
N ASP A 330 34.16 -29.08 -25.45
CA ASP A 330 32.94 -29.79 -24.96
C ASP A 330 31.79 -29.67 -25.98
N VAL A 331 31.69 -28.56 -26.73
CA VAL A 331 30.74 -28.42 -27.84
C VAL A 331 31.04 -29.44 -28.95
N ASP A 332 32.30 -29.59 -29.33
CA ASP A 332 32.71 -30.57 -30.33
C ASP A 332 32.41 -32.00 -29.88
N SER A 333 32.73 -32.30 -28.62
CA SER A 333 32.46 -33.62 -28.04
C SER A 333 30.95 -33.89 -27.98
N PHE A 334 30.18 -32.90 -27.57
CA PHE A 334 28.70 -32.98 -27.50
C PHE A 334 28.07 -33.17 -28.88
N SER A 335 28.52 -32.42 -29.88
CA SER A 335 28.04 -32.57 -31.27
C SER A 335 28.36 -33.96 -31.84
N ASN A 336 29.57 -34.50 -31.58
CA ASN A 336 29.94 -35.82 -31.99
C ASN A 336 29.10 -36.93 -31.35
N GLU A 337 28.80 -36.80 -30.06
CA GLU A 337 27.92 -37.77 -29.38
C GLU A 337 26.48 -37.70 -29.91
N LEU A 338 25.95 -36.50 -30.20
CA LEU A 338 24.63 -36.35 -30.83
C LEU A 338 24.57 -37.04 -32.19
N GLN A 339 25.64 -36.93 -33.02
CA GLN A 339 25.71 -37.63 -34.32
C GLN A 339 25.70 -39.15 -34.12
N LYS A 340 26.47 -39.70 -33.19
CA LYS A 340 26.45 -41.13 -32.86
C LYS A 340 25.08 -41.65 -32.44
N LEU A 341 24.26 -40.78 -31.83
CA LEU A 341 22.88 -41.06 -31.47
C LEU A 341 21.88 -40.90 -32.64
N GLY A 342 22.35 -40.54 -33.83
CA GLY A 342 21.52 -40.29 -35.01
C GLY A 342 20.74 -38.96 -34.95
N LEU A 343 21.22 -38.01 -34.12
CA LEU A 343 20.61 -36.69 -33.92
C LEU A 343 21.35 -35.58 -34.68
N ASP A 344 21.60 -35.77 -35.96
CA ASP A 344 22.41 -34.88 -36.80
C ASP A 344 21.92 -33.42 -36.81
N LYS A 345 20.60 -33.22 -36.85
CA LYS A 345 20.01 -31.88 -36.79
C LYS A 345 20.28 -31.17 -35.45
N ALA A 346 20.28 -31.91 -34.35
CA ALA A 346 20.60 -31.36 -33.04
C ALA A 346 22.11 -31.00 -32.94
N ALA A 347 22.97 -31.82 -33.48
CA ALA A 347 24.42 -31.56 -33.55
C ALA A 347 24.71 -30.28 -34.35
N SER A 348 24.10 -30.11 -35.52
CA SER A 348 24.24 -28.90 -36.34
C SER A 348 23.73 -27.65 -35.62
N ALA A 349 22.57 -27.75 -34.95
CA ALA A 349 22.00 -26.65 -34.18
C ALA A 349 22.90 -26.25 -32.99
N ALA A 350 23.52 -27.22 -32.30
CA ALA A 350 24.43 -26.95 -31.20
C ALA A 350 25.71 -26.21 -31.68
N ALA A 351 26.29 -26.64 -32.79
CA ALA A 351 27.46 -26.00 -33.39
C ALA A 351 27.15 -24.56 -33.84
N GLU A 352 26.02 -24.35 -34.53
CA GLU A 352 25.58 -23.03 -34.97
C GLU A 352 25.34 -22.08 -33.79
N ALA A 353 24.73 -22.58 -32.73
CA ALA A 353 24.47 -21.79 -31.53
C ALA A 353 25.79 -21.39 -30.83
N ALA A 354 26.77 -22.29 -30.77
CA ALA A 354 28.08 -22.02 -30.18
C ALA A 354 28.87 -20.97 -30.99
N GLU A 355 28.76 -20.99 -32.31
CA GLU A 355 29.37 -19.99 -33.20
C GLU A 355 28.72 -18.60 -32.99
N LYS A 356 27.37 -18.51 -32.91
CA LYS A 356 26.66 -17.24 -32.75
C LYS A 356 26.85 -16.58 -31.39
N ILE A 357 26.95 -17.36 -30.31
CA ILE A 357 27.04 -16.83 -28.95
C ILE A 357 28.49 -16.71 -28.46
N GLY A 358 29.41 -17.42 -29.09
CA GLY A 358 30.78 -17.58 -28.67
C GLY A 358 30.94 -18.61 -27.55
N THR A 359 31.97 -19.46 -27.70
CA THR A 359 32.38 -20.41 -26.67
C THR A 359 33.29 -19.73 -25.64
N ALA A 360 33.41 -20.35 -24.46
CA ALA A 360 34.28 -19.85 -23.38
C ALA A 360 35.77 -20.10 -23.73
#